data_99dd9f4736988a486e51a9c810bdeead
#
_entry.id   99dd9f4736988a486e51a9c810bdeead
#
_cell.length_a   1.000
_cell.length_b   1.000
_cell.length_c   1.000
_cell.angle_alpha   90.00
_cell.angle_beta   90.00
_cell.angle_gamma   90.00
#
_symmetry.space_group_name_H-M   'P 1'
#
loop_
_entity.id
_entity.type
_entity.pdbx_description
1 polymer ?
#
loop_
_entity_poly.entity_id
_entity_poly.type
_entity_poly.pdbx_seq_one_letter_code
_entity_poly.pdbx_strand_id
1 'polypeptide(L)'
;MIQQESYLVAADNSGARVVQVIRVAGATHRRYAGVGDVIKVTIKDAIPRGKVKKGEVHNAVIVRTRFPIRRNDGSAIRFDSNAAVLIDAKLEPIGTRIFGPVTRELRDRFMKIVSLAPEVI
;
A
#
# COMPACT_ATOMS: atom_id res chain seq x y z
N MET A 1 -2.28 12.47 3.93
CA MET A 1 -3.25 11.37 4.09
C MET A 1 -3.74 10.92 2.73
N ILE A 2 -4.11 9.67 2.63
CA ILE A 2 -4.55 9.08 1.36
C ILE A 2 -6.07 9.16 1.28
N GLN A 3 -6.58 9.62 0.18
CA GLN A 3 -8.03 9.72 -0.04
C GLN A 3 -8.38 9.24 -1.44
N GLN A 4 -9.67 9.22 -1.74
CA GLN A 4 -10.16 8.87 -3.06
C GLN A 4 -9.50 9.76 -4.12
N GLU A 5 -9.09 9.16 -5.23
CA GLU A 5 -8.39 9.79 -6.34
C GLU A 5 -6.91 10.12 -6.09
N SER A 6 -6.36 9.79 -4.92
CA SER A 6 -4.91 9.90 -4.69
C SER A 6 -4.14 8.89 -5.53
N TYR A 7 -2.95 9.29 -5.96
CA TYR A 7 -2.03 8.39 -6.68
C TYR A 7 -0.98 7.86 -5.71
N LEU A 8 -0.62 6.59 -5.90
CA LEU A 8 0.40 5.92 -5.10
C LEU A 8 1.35 5.15 -6.00
N VAL A 9 2.58 5.00 -5.54
CA VAL A 9 3.55 4.13 -6.20
C VAL A 9 3.33 2.71 -5.70
N ALA A 10 3.37 1.73 -6.60
CA ALA A 10 3.33 0.33 -6.20
C ALA A 10 4.72 -0.10 -5.72
N ALA A 11 4.79 -0.62 -4.50
CA ALA A 11 6.05 -1.00 -3.86
C ALA A 11 6.34 -2.50 -3.97
N ASP A 12 5.82 -3.14 -5.00
CA ASP A 12 6.01 -4.58 -5.20
C ASP A 12 6.36 -4.91 -6.64
N ASN A 13 6.65 -6.19 -6.89
CA ASN A 13 6.99 -6.68 -8.22
C ASN A 13 5.80 -7.32 -8.94
N SER A 14 4.58 -6.93 -8.61
CA SER A 14 3.38 -7.43 -9.28
C SER A 14 3.25 -6.97 -10.74
N GLY A 15 4.00 -5.93 -11.10
CA GLY A 15 3.94 -5.34 -12.42
C GLY A 15 3.30 -3.96 -12.44
N ALA A 16 2.54 -3.60 -11.42
CA ALA A 16 2.00 -2.25 -11.31
C ALA A 16 3.11 -1.25 -10.96
N ARG A 17 3.02 -0.06 -11.54
CA ARG A 17 3.93 1.05 -11.21
C ARG A 17 3.22 2.14 -10.45
N VAL A 18 2.07 2.56 -10.94
CA VAL A 18 1.27 3.63 -10.36
C VAL A 18 -0.17 3.15 -10.23
N VAL A 19 -0.76 3.39 -9.06
CA VAL A 19 -2.16 3.06 -8.79
C VAL A 19 -2.90 4.30 -8.30
N GLN A 20 -4.20 4.34 -8.54
CA GLN A 20 -5.06 5.42 -8.08
C GLN A 20 -6.12 4.86 -7.15
N VAL A 21 -6.32 5.51 -6.02
CA VAL A 21 -7.33 5.09 -5.05
C VAL A 21 -8.73 5.36 -5.60
N ILE A 22 -9.54 4.31 -5.67
CA ILE A 22 -10.95 4.42 -6.03
C ILE A 22 -11.79 4.59 -4.77
N ARG A 23 -11.47 3.82 -3.73
CA ARG A 23 -12.28 3.79 -2.51
C ARG A 23 -11.41 3.45 -1.31
N VAL A 24 -11.72 4.06 -0.17
CA VAL A 24 -11.12 3.71 1.11
C VAL A 24 -12.04 2.70 1.79
N ALA A 25 -11.51 1.50 2.06
CA ALA A 25 -12.27 0.44 2.71
C ALA A 25 -12.43 0.75 4.20
N GLY A 26 -13.49 0.21 4.82
CA GLY A 26 -13.76 0.36 6.24
C GLY A 26 -15.15 0.92 6.49
N ALA A 27 -15.28 1.73 7.54
CA ALA A 27 -16.56 2.28 7.94
C ALA A 27 -17.18 3.19 6.88
N THR A 28 -18.50 3.28 6.91
CA THR A 28 -19.26 4.20 6.06
C THR A 28 -18.73 5.64 6.27
N HIS A 29 -18.58 6.39 5.18
CA HIS A 29 -18.08 7.76 5.18
C HIS A 29 -16.61 7.91 5.56
N ARG A 30 -15.85 6.81 5.56
CA ARG A 30 -14.42 6.92 5.80
C ARG A 30 -13.77 7.69 4.65
N ARG A 31 -13.10 8.78 5.00
CA ARG A 31 -12.56 9.73 4.02
C ARG A 31 -11.08 9.54 3.75
N TYR A 32 -10.30 9.19 4.77
CA TYR A 32 -8.84 9.11 4.67
C TYR A 32 -8.32 7.75 5.09
N ALA A 33 -7.21 7.34 4.49
CA ALA A 33 -6.50 6.12 4.84
C ALA A 33 -5.05 6.44 5.19
N GLY A 34 -4.48 5.63 6.06
CA GLY A 34 -3.07 5.70 6.45
C GLY A 34 -2.40 4.35 6.29
N VAL A 35 -1.18 4.23 6.82
CA VAL A 35 -0.42 2.97 6.77
C VAL A 35 -1.21 1.85 7.44
N GLY A 36 -1.24 0.70 6.78
CA GLY A 36 -1.96 -0.47 7.28
C GLY A 36 -3.42 -0.53 6.88
N ASP A 37 -3.94 0.51 6.24
CA ASP A 37 -5.32 0.50 5.77
C ASP A 37 -5.43 -0.15 4.40
N VAL A 38 -6.54 -0.87 4.19
CA VAL A 38 -6.85 -1.49 2.90
C VAL A 38 -7.62 -0.48 2.05
N ILE A 39 -7.20 -0.35 0.81
CA ILE A 39 -7.86 0.53 -0.16
C ILE A 39 -8.14 -0.25 -1.44
N LYS A 40 -9.10 0.21 -2.20
CA LYS A 40 -9.37 -0.30 -3.54
C LYS A 40 -8.74 0.65 -4.55
N VAL A 41 -7.96 0.11 -5.46
CA VAL A 41 -7.20 0.91 -6.43
C VAL A 41 -7.41 0.40 -7.85
N THR A 42 -7.23 1.30 -8.81
CA THR A 42 -7.13 0.95 -10.22
C THR A 42 -5.68 1.16 -10.66
N ILE A 43 -5.20 0.29 -11.54
CA ILE A 43 -3.83 0.36 -12.02
C ILE A 43 -3.75 1.35 -13.17
N LYS A 44 -2.98 2.42 -13.00
CA LYS A 44 -2.84 3.48 -13.99
C LYS A 44 -1.63 3.30 -14.88
N ASP A 45 -0.59 2.63 -14.39
CA ASP A 45 0.61 2.32 -15.17
C ASP A 45 1.14 0.97 -14.72
N ALA A 46 1.50 0.12 -15.68
CA ALA A 46 1.99 -1.21 -15.42
C ALA A 46 2.98 -1.64 -16.49
N ILE A 47 3.88 -2.58 -16.14
CA ILE A 47 4.79 -3.16 -17.11
C ILE A 47 4.00 -4.14 -18.01
N PRO A 48 4.43 -4.32 -19.29
CA PRO A 48 3.65 -5.10 -20.26
C PRO A 48 3.41 -6.57 -19.90
N ARG A 49 4.30 -7.21 -19.16
CA ARG A 49 4.23 -8.64 -18.85
C ARG A 49 4.09 -8.94 -17.36
N GLY A 50 3.53 -8.02 -16.60
CA GLY A 50 3.34 -8.21 -15.17
C GLY A 50 2.14 -9.10 -14.84
N LYS A 51 2.01 -9.47 -13.59
CA LYS A 51 0.87 -10.23 -13.07
C LYS A 51 -0.43 -9.42 -13.14
N VAL A 52 -0.33 -8.10 -13.16
CA VAL A 52 -1.47 -7.19 -13.23
C VAL A 52 -1.31 -6.31 -14.45
N LYS A 53 -2.44 -5.81 -14.95
CA LYS A 53 -2.48 -5.00 -16.17
C LYS A 53 -3.12 -3.65 -15.89
N LYS A 54 -2.77 -2.66 -16.73
CA LYS A 54 -3.38 -1.34 -16.67
C LYS A 54 -4.89 -1.44 -16.78
N GLY A 55 -5.58 -0.70 -15.92
CA GLY A 55 -7.05 -0.66 -15.92
C GLY A 55 -7.70 -1.66 -14.97
N GLU A 56 -6.96 -2.65 -14.48
CA GLU A 56 -7.51 -3.60 -13.51
C GLU A 56 -7.77 -2.93 -12.17
N VAL A 57 -8.70 -3.50 -11.41
CA VAL A 57 -9.05 -3.04 -10.06
C VAL A 57 -8.59 -4.08 -9.05
N HIS A 58 -7.84 -3.67 -8.05
CA HIS A 58 -7.32 -4.55 -7.01
C HIS A 58 -7.43 -3.91 -5.63
N ASN A 59 -7.33 -4.74 -4.60
CA ASN A 59 -7.16 -4.26 -3.25
C ASN A 59 -5.68 -4.02 -3.00
N ALA A 60 -5.37 -3.06 -2.14
CA ALA A 60 -3.99 -2.74 -1.77
C ALA A 60 -3.91 -2.30 -0.32
N VAL A 61 -2.73 -2.44 0.25
CA VAL A 61 -2.41 -1.98 1.61
C VAL A 61 -1.40 -0.86 1.49
N ILE A 62 -1.65 0.23 2.19
CA ILE A 62 -0.72 1.37 2.22
C ILE A 62 0.45 0.99 3.13
N VAL A 63 1.66 1.05 2.60
CA VAL A 63 2.87 0.68 3.35
C VAL A 63 3.73 1.88 3.71
N ARG A 64 3.64 2.98 2.97
CA ARG A 64 4.38 4.22 3.23
C ARG A 64 3.50 5.42 2.94
N THR A 65 3.63 6.45 3.75
CA THR A 65 2.92 7.73 3.52
C THR A 65 3.86 8.91 3.74
N ARG A 66 3.60 10.00 3.04
CA ARG A 66 4.26 11.27 3.30
C ARG A 66 3.73 11.92 4.57
N PHE A 67 2.51 11.60 4.96
CA PHE A 67 1.92 12.08 6.20
C PHE A 67 2.53 11.34 7.38
N PRO A 68 2.99 12.04 8.43
CA PRO A 68 3.67 11.40 9.55
C PRO A 68 2.79 10.40 10.31
N ILE A 69 3.39 9.29 10.71
CA ILE A 69 2.78 8.31 11.59
C ILE A 69 3.33 8.57 13.00
N ARG A 70 2.46 8.87 13.93
CA ARG A 70 2.87 9.09 15.33
C ARG A 70 2.90 7.77 16.08
N ARG A 71 3.94 7.57 16.86
CA ARG A 71 4.12 6.37 17.69
C ARG A 71 3.96 6.69 19.16
N ASN A 72 3.72 5.64 19.95
CA ASN A 72 3.45 5.76 21.38
C ASN A 72 4.63 6.36 22.17
N ASP A 73 5.85 6.22 21.67
CA ASP A 73 7.04 6.76 22.32
C ASP A 73 7.28 8.24 22.02
N GLY A 74 6.39 8.88 21.28
CA GLY A 74 6.52 10.28 20.91
C GLY A 74 7.25 10.53 19.60
N SER A 75 7.83 9.50 18.99
CA SER A 75 8.49 9.64 17.68
C SER A 75 7.47 9.66 16.56
N ALA A 76 7.91 10.12 15.39
CA ALA A 76 7.08 10.11 14.19
C ALA A 76 7.91 9.65 13.00
N ILE A 77 7.28 8.92 12.09
CA ILE A 77 7.92 8.42 10.88
C ILE A 77 7.14 8.93 9.67
N ARG A 78 7.85 9.45 8.70
CA ARG A 78 7.27 9.82 7.40
C ARG A 78 8.22 9.44 6.29
N PHE A 79 7.66 9.28 5.10
CA PHE A 79 8.41 8.90 3.91
C PHE A 79 8.30 9.98 2.83
N ASP A 80 9.16 9.88 1.81
CA ASP A 80 9.16 10.84 0.72
C ASP A 80 8.01 10.64 -0.26
N SER A 81 7.40 9.47 -0.27
CA SER A 81 6.32 9.14 -1.19
C SER A 81 5.27 8.27 -0.53
N ASN A 82 4.08 8.26 -1.13
CA ASN A 82 3.02 7.33 -0.74
C ASN A 82 3.17 6.06 -1.57
N ALA A 83 3.15 4.91 -0.92
CA ALA A 83 3.31 3.63 -1.58
C ALA A 83 2.35 2.58 -1.03
N ALA A 84 1.95 1.68 -1.90
CA ALA A 84 1.03 0.59 -1.57
C ALA A 84 1.51 -0.71 -2.16
N VAL A 85 1.08 -1.81 -1.56
CA VAL A 85 1.33 -3.17 -2.03
C VAL A 85 0.00 -3.79 -2.40
N LEU A 86 -0.09 -4.37 -3.61
CA LEU A 86 -1.30 -5.04 -4.05
C LEU A 86 -1.50 -6.35 -3.30
N ILE A 87 -2.73 -6.60 -2.87
CA ILE A 87 -3.09 -7.81 -2.12
C ILE A 87 -4.26 -8.52 -2.79
N ASP A 88 -4.39 -9.80 -2.48
CA ASP A 88 -5.52 -10.62 -2.92
C ASP A 88 -6.64 -10.62 -1.87
N ALA A 89 -7.68 -11.44 -2.12
CA ALA A 89 -8.81 -11.54 -1.21
C ALA A 89 -8.43 -12.09 0.17
N LYS A 90 -7.31 -12.79 0.27
CA LYS A 90 -6.83 -13.37 1.53
C LYS A 90 -5.89 -12.42 2.27
N LEU A 91 -5.76 -11.19 1.83
CA LEU A 91 -4.86 -10.17 2.39
C LEU A 91 -3.37 -10.53 2.23
N GLU A 92 -3.05 -11.36 1.24
CA GLU A 92 -1.66 -11.72 0.93
C GLU A 92 -1.16 -10.92 -0.26
N PRO A 93 0.12 -10.55 -0.31
CA PRO A 93 0.65 -9.79 -1.44
C PRO A 93 0.59 -10.62 -2.73
N ILE A 94 0.21 -9.96 -3.81
CA ILE A 94 0.16 -10.57 -5.14
C ILE A 94 1.60 -10.80 -5.64
N GLY A 95 2.50 -9.85 -5.41
CA GLY A 95 3.89 -9.96 -5.77
C GLY A 95 4.68 -10.82 -4.80
N THR A 96 5.90 -11.16 -5.21
CA THR A 96 6.82 -11.98 -4.40
C THR A 96 7.89 -11.15 -3.70
N ARG A 97 8.03 -9.87 -4.06
CA ARG A 97 9.03 -8.98 -3.48
C ARG A 97 8.41 -7.64 -3.15
N ILE A 98 8.92 -7.03 -2.08
CA ILE A 98 8.55 -5.68 -1.66
C ILE A 98 9.77 -4.78 -1.82
N PHE A 99 9.58 -3.60 -2.39
CA PHE A 99 10.65 -2.64 -2.62
C PHE A 99 10.60 -1.53 -1.57
N GLY A 100 11.75 -1.26 -0.97
CA GLY A 100 11.88 -0.20 0.02
C GLY A 100 11.38 -0.59 1.40
N PRO A 101 11.48 0.35 2.36
CA PRO A 101 11.08 0.06 3.73
C PRO A 101 9.57 0.02 3.92
N VAL A 102 9.14 -0.74 4.91
CA VAL A 102 7.75 -0.73 5.40
C VAL A 102 7.77 -0.42 6.89
N THR A 103 6.61 -0.07 7.45
CA THR A 103 6.53 0.22 8.88
C THR A 103 6.14 -1.03 9.67
N ARG A 104 6.56 -1.08 10.92
CA ARG A 104 6.25 -2.21 11.79
C ARG A 104 4.77 -2.28 12.19
N GLU A 105 4.00 -1.22 11.96
CA GLU A 105 2.56 -1.21 12.21
C GLU A 105 1.81 -2.25 11.37
N LEU A 106 2.44 -2.74 10.29
CA LEU A 106 1.84 -3.77 9.44
C LEU A 106 1.87 -5.17 10.03
N ARG A 107 2.60 -5.39 11.12
CA ARG A 107 2.76 -6.73 11.72
C ARG A 107 1.46 -7.36 12.20
N ASP A 108 0.49 -6.55 12.62
CA ASP A 108 -0.75 -7.07 13.19
C ASP A 108 -1.61 -7.81 12.17
N ARG A 109 -1.65 -7.35 10.92
CA ARG A 109 -2.53 -7.91 9.91
C ARG A 109 -1.81 -8.40 8.66
N PHE A 110 -0.61 -7.90 8.39
CA PHE A 110 0.08 -8.12 7.12
C PHE A 110 1.49 -8.63 7.35
N MET A 111 1.61 -9.67 8.16
CA MET A 111 2.92 -10.24 8.51
C MET A 111 3.70 -10.71 7.28
N LYS A 112 3.02 -11.20 6.26
CA LYS A 112 3.69 -11.64 5.05
C LYS A 112 4.35 -10.49 4.30
N ILE A 113 3.71 -9.32 4.29
CA ILE A 113 4.32 -8.12 3.71
C ILE A 113 5.57 -7.73 4.49
N VAL A 114 5.49 -7.77 5.82
CA VAL A 114 6.64 -7.45 6.68
C VAL A 114 7.79 -8.43 6.43
N SER A 115 7.48 -9.73 6.26
CA SER A 115 8.51 -10.74 6.04
C SER A 115 9.20 -10.61 4.69
N LEU A 116 8.52 -10.07 3.69
CA LEU A 116 9.09 -9.86 2.35
C LEU A 116 9.83 -8.53 2.20
N ALA A 117 9.62 -7.60 3.12
CA ALA A 117 10.22 -6.28 3.02
C ALA A 117 11.72 -6.32 3.33
N PRO A 118 12.53 -5.55 2.59
CA PRO A 118 13.97 -5.51 2.85
C PRO A 118 14.33 -4.79 4.14
N GLU A 119 13.45 -3.90 4.62
CA GLU A 119 13.69 -3.14 5.84
C GLU A 119 12.36 -2.83 6.52
N VAL A 120 12.32 -2.95 7.83
CA VAL A 120 11.12 -2.66 8.65
C VAL A 120 11.49 -1.57 9.65
N ILE A 121 10.85 -0.44 9.55
CA ILE A 121 11.05 0.71 10.41
C ILE A 121 9.83 0.84 11.36
#